data_754cd7abb0f5e0307230a78dd74d2d22
#
_entry.id   754cd7abb0f5e0307230a78dd74d2d22
#
_cell.length_a   1.000
_cell.length_b   1.000
_cell.length_c   1.000
_cell.angle_alpha   90.00
_cell.angle_beta   90.00
_cell.angle_gamma   90.00
#
_symmetry.space_group_name_H-M   'P 1'
#
loop_
_entity.id
_entity.type
_entity.pdbx_description
1 polymer ?
#
loop_
_entity_poly.entity_id
_entity_poly.type
_entity_poly.pdbx_seq_one_letter_code
_entity_poly.pdbx_strand_id
1 'polypeptide(L)'
;MGGAEYNMTREGYYYLVDFNSNINKNLIIYKHNIFSLLLSLSWLHVHGTKDRLLSHEERIKKIANNKLSLTCGDISLFIQQLLQQKGIESRIVSFLTMEQWNAYDNGHTLLEVKVDGKWTLFDIDNNRYFMYKNKEMNLRDFFEDINWDDINFVFLSSDENPDTQSFSSDGINYYGVADFIYSDIKTWYKRVLQIPIILENGRIYIALKDTQYKDRVLAYYPNALIMTIDEFNKKFYGEKI
;
A
#
# COMPACT_ATOMS: atom_id res chain seq x y z
N MET A 1 -19.90 -3.86 30.91
CA MET A 1 -18.60 -3.59 31.55
C MET A 1 -17.69 -3.05 30.52
N GLY A 2 -17.18 -1.88 30.77
CA GLY A 2 -16.61 -1.01 29.76
C GLY A 2 -15.44 -1.60 29.04
N GLY A 3 -15.50 -1.60 27.73
CA GLY A 3 -14.31 -1.63 26.92
C GLY A 3 -13.42 -0.48 27.37
N ALA A 4 -12.15 -0.75 27.61
CA ALA A 4 -11.20 0.32 27.82
C ALA A 4 -11.16 1.12 26.52
N GLU A 5 -11.95 2.19 26.43
CA GLU A 5 -11.69 3.26 25.51
C GLU A 5 -10.34 3.84 25.88
N TYR A 6 -9.32 3.36 25.23
CA TYR A 6 -8.07 4.08 25.20
C TYR A 6 -8.34 5.37 24.43
N ASN A 7 -8.65 6.37 25.20
CA ASN A 7 -8.83 7.71 24.69
C ASN A 7 -7.49 8.16 24.12
N MET A 8 -7.39 8.07 22.82
CA MET A 8 -6.21 8.26 22.03
C MET A 8 -5.96 9.69 21.84
N THR A 9 -5.73 10.28 22.97
CA THR A 9 -5.49 11.67 23.11
C THR A 9 -4.08 11.97 22.67
N ARG A 10 -4.01 12.76 21.66
CA ARG A 10 -3.05 13.83 21.43
C ARG A 10 -1.64 13.49 20.99
N GLU A 11 -1.04 12.38 21.35
CA GLU A 11 0.35 12.10 21.02
C GLU A 11 0.51 10.72 20.37
N GLY A 12 0.14 10.60 19.11
CA GLY A 12 0.35 9.37 18.37
C GLY A 12 -0.86 8.94 17.55
N TYR A 13 -0.64 7.92 16.75
CA TYR A 13 -1.65 7.32 15.89
C TYR A 13 -2.12 6.04 16.55
N TYR A 14 -3.39 5.97 16.91
CA TYR A 14 -3.93 4.83 17.58
C TYR A 14 -5.13 4.30 16.84
N TYR A 15 -5.24 3.03 16.76
CA TYR A 15 -6.45 2.33 16.40
C TYR A 15 -6.82 1.41 17.53
N LEU A 16 -7.82 1.81 18.30
CA LEU A 16 -8.40 0.92 19.26
C LEU A 16 -9.40 0.04 18.57
N VAL A 17 -9.15 -1.18 18.69
CA VAL A 17 -10.08 -2.19 18.33
C VAL A 17 -10.56 -2.83 19.61
N ASP A 18 -11.79 -2.54 19.93
CA ASP A 18 -12.57 -2.88 21.12
C ASP A 18 -12.04 -4.06 21.96
N PHE A 19 -11.75 -3.80 23.22
CA PHE A 19 -11.28 -4.78 24.18
C PHE A 19 -12.47 -5.43 24.89
N ASN A 20 -12.82 -6.63 24.53
CA ASN A 20 -13.72 -7.44 25.30
C ASN A 20 -12.93 -8.52 26.04
N SER A 21 -13.04 -8.59 27.34
CA SER A 21 -12.18 -9.35 28.25
C SER A 21 -12.08 -10.86 27.97
N ASN A 22 -12.87 -11.39 27.06
CA ASN A 22 -12.93 -12.82 26.75
C ASN A 22 -12.49 -13.20 25.34
N ILE A 23 -12.07 -12.23 24.53
CA ILE A 23 -11.67 -12.47 23.15
C ILE A 23 -10.38 -11.68 22.89
N ASN A 24 -9.36 -12.33 22.37
CA ASN A 24 -8.14 -11.67 21.92
C ASN A 24 -8.49 -10.70 20.81
N LYS A 25 -8.47 -9.42 21.12
CA LYS A 25 -8.70 -8.35 20.16
C LYS A 25 -7.40 -7.66 19.81
N ASN A 26 -7.30 -7.19 18.58
CA ASN A 26 -6.11 -6.51 18.10
C ASN A 26 -6.05 -5.10 18.67
N LEU A 27 -5.01 -4.76 19.35
CA LEU A 27 -4.70 -3.42 19.79
C LEU A 27 -3.52 -2.90 18.99
N ILE A 28 -3.75 -1.80 18.28
CA ILE A 28 -2.71 -1.15 17.48
C ILE A 28 -2.39 0.18 18.13
N ILE A 29 -1.21 0.30 18.71
CA ILE A 29 -0.75 1.51 19.36
C ILE A 29 0.46 2.07 18.63
N TYR A 30 0.39 3.33 18.21
CA TYR A 30 1.50 4.04 17.57
C TYR A 30 1.77 5.36 18.21
N LYS A 31 3.00 5.54 18.60
CA LYS A 31 3.53 6.83 18.99
C LYS A 31 4.36 7.37 17.83
N HIS A 32 3.92 8.40 17.17
CA HIS A 32 4.71 9.20 16.20
C HIS A 32 5.46 8.45 15.08
N ASN A 33 5.20 7.17 14.86
CA ASN A 33 5.90 6.38 13.86
C ASN A 33 4.93 5.80 12.83
N ILE A 34 4.90 6.39 11.65
CA ILE A 34 4.05 5.95 10.54
C ILE A 34 4.43 4.55 10.05
N PHE A 35 5.71 4.20 10.05
CA PHE A 35 6.16 2.87 9.63
C PHE A 35 5.56 1.79 10.52
N SER A 36 5.56 1.99 11.83
CA SER A 36 4.93 1.07 12.78
C SER A 36 3.42 0.99 12.59
N LEU A 37 2.75 2.11 12.30
CA LEU A 37 1.32 2.12 11.99
C LEU A 37 1.03 1.26 10.75
N LEU A 38 1.74 1.51 9.66
CA LEU A 38 1.56 0.79 8.41
C LEU A 38 1.92 -0.69 8.54
N LEU A 39 2.95 -1.03 9.31
CA LEU A 39 3.30 -2.41 9.64
C LEU A 39 2.11 -3.15 10.22
N SER A 40 1.48 -2.60 11.24
CA SER A 40 0.39 -3.33 11.91
C SER A 40 -0.88 -3.37 11.07
N LEU A 41 -1.14 -2.34 10.29
CA LEU A 41 -2.25 -2.38 9.34
C LEU A 41 -2.01 -3.44 8.26
N SER A 42 -0.78 -3.55 7.77
CA SER A 42 -0.36 -4.65 6.90
C SER A 42 -0.54 -6.01 7.57
N TRP A 43 -0.20 -6.12 8.84
CA TRP A 43 -0.30 -7.36 9.60
C TRP A 43 -1.74 -7.84 9.83
N LEU A 44 -2.69 -6.92 9.87
CA LEU A 44 -4.11 -7.21 9.99
C LEU A 44 -4.78 -7.56 8.66
N HIS A 45 -4.01 -7.71 7.62
CA HIS A 45 -4.44 -8.00 6.28
C HIS A 45 -3.87 -9.34 5.78
N VAL A 46 -4.60 -9.97 4.88
CA VAL A 46 -4.15 -11.06 4.01
C VAL A 46 -4.66 -10.79 2.60
N HIS A 47 -3.82 -11.04 1.61
CA HIS A 47 -4.21 -10.85 0.22
C HIS A 47 -5.40 -11.73 -0.16
N GLY A 48 -6.43 -11.15 -0.77
CA GLY A 48 -7.62 -11.88 -1.22
C GLY A 48 -8.80 -10.98 -1.56
N THR A 49 -9.99 -11.54 -1.64
CA THR A 49 -11.19 -10.81 -2.11
C THR A 49 -12.40 -11.00 -1.21
N LYS A 50 -12.28 -11.79 -0.14
CA LYS A 50 -13.43 -12.16 0.70
C LYS A 50 -14.17 -10.96 1.30
N ASP A 51 -13.41 -9.93 1.67
CA ASP A 51 -13.93 -8.76 2.38
C ASP A 51 -14.07 -7.52 1.47
N ARG A 52 -13.95 -7.72 0.17
CA ARG A 52 -13.97 -6.63 -0.81
C ARG A 52 -15.27 -5.80 -0.75
N LEU A 53 -16.39 -6.44 -0.51
CA LEU A 53 -17.72 -5.80 -0.49
C LEU A 53 -18.09 -5.19 0.86
N LEU A 54 -17.29 -5.38 1.91
CA LEU A 54 -17.52 -4.76 3.20
C LEU A 54 -17.32 -3.25 3.11
N SER A 55 -18.22 -2.51 3.75
CA SER A 55 -18.06 -1.07 3.97
C SER A 55 -16.85 -0.77 4.85
N HIS A 56 -16.41 0.49 4.85
CA HIS A 56 -15.31 0.93 5.69
C HIS A 56 -15.55 0.62 7.18
N GLU A 57 -16.75 0.87 7.68
CA GLU A 57 -17.11 0.59 9.08
C GLU A 57 -17.11 -0.90 9.39
N GLU A 58 -17.59 -1.74 8.48
CA GLU A 58 -17.56 -3.20 8.66
C GLU A 58 -16.14 -3.73 8.67
N ARG A 59 -15.26 -3.19 7.83
CA ARG A 59 -13.83 -3.51 7.84
C ARG A 59 -13.20 -3.15 9.19
N ILE A 60 -13.49 -1.97 9.73
CA ILE A 60 -13.02 -1.56 11.06
C ILE A 60 -13.53 -2.53 12.15
N LYS A 61 -14.80 -2.90 12.11
CA LYS A 61 -15.35 -3.87 13.07
C LYS A 61 -14.70 -5.26 12.94
N LYS A 62 -14.43 -5.68 11.72
CA LYS A 62 -13.83 -6.99 11.48
C LYS A 62 -12.38 -7.05 11.91
N ILE A 63 -11.59 -6.04 11.60
CA ILE A 63 -10.15 -5.98 11.95
C ILE A 63 -9.92 -6.05 13.46
N ALA A 64 -10.95 -5.75 14.25
CA ALA A 64 -10.97 -5.94 15.69
C ALA A 64 -10.66 -7.37 16.13
N ASN A 65 -11.15 -8.33 15.41
CA ASN A 65 -11.15 -9.72 15.83
C ASN A 65 -10.48 -10.64 14.81
N ASN A 66 -10.34 -10.18 13.58
CA ASN A 66 -9.90 -11.00 12.45
C ASN A 66 -9.04 -10.18 11.50
N LYS A 67 -8.30 -10.86 10.62
CA LYS A 67 -7.65 -10.21 9.50
C LYS A 67 -8.66 -9.89 8.40
N LEU A 68 -8.37 -8.84 7.64
CA LEU A 68 -9.11 -8.51 6.42
C LEU A 68 -8.49 -9.26 5.23
N SER A 69 -9.36 -9.84 4.40
CA SER A 69 -8.97 -10.43 3.13
C SER A 69 -9.32 -9.47 2.00
N LEU A 70 -8.33 -8.71 1.54
CA LEU A 70 -8.47 -7.65 0.56
C LEU A 70 -7.39 -7.76 -0.52
N THR A 71 -7.66 -7.24 -1.72
CA THR A 71 -6.62 -7.08 -2.76
C THR A 71 -5.67 -5.92 -2.41
N CYS A 72 -4.53 -5.84 -3.11
CA CYS A 72 -3.59 -4.72 -2.96
C CYS A 72 -4.27 -3.34 -3.10
N GLY A 73 -5.21 -3.20 -4.02
CA GLY A 73 -5.96 -1.95 -4.19
C GLY A 73 -6.95 -1.68 -3.06
N ASP A 74 -7.69 -2.70 -2.63
CA ASP A 74 -8.69 -2.55 -1.57
C ASP A 74 -8.06 -2.26 -0.21
N ILE A 75 -6.93 -2.87 0.12
CA ILE A 75 -6.20 -2.59 1.37
C ILE A 75 -5.58 -1.19 1.33
N SER A 76 -4.98 -0.78 0.22
CA SER A 76 -4.43 0.56 0.06
C SER A 76 -5.50 1.63 0.24
N LEU A 77 -6.69 1.44 -0.36
CA LEU A 77 -7.82 2.35 -0.19
C LEU A 77 -8.31 2.41 1.26
N PHE A 78 -8.44 1.27 1.90
CA PHE A 78 -8.88 1.19 3.30
C PHE A 78 -7.90 1.95 4.22
N ILE A 79 -6.60 1.73 4.05
CA ILE A 79 -5.58 2.40 4.84
C ILE A 79 -5.51 3.90 4.53
N GLN A 80 -5.61 4.29 3.26
CA GLN A 80 -5.69 5.71 2.91
C GLN A 80 -6.81 6.42 3.66
N GLN A 81 -8.00 5.81 3.72
CA GLN A 81 -9.13 6.37 4.46
C GLN A 81 -8.84 6.52 5.96
N LEU A 82 -8.17 5.53 6.57
CA LEU A 82 -7.75 5.60 7.97
C LEU A 82 -6.72 6.72 8.21
N LEU A 83 -5.75 6.86 7.31
CA LEU A 83 -4.73 7.92 7.40
C LEU A 83 -5.35 9.30 7.24
N GLN A 84 -6.27 9.48 6.30
CA GLN A 84 -7.00 10.73 6.08
C GLN A 84 -7.79 11.16 7.32
N GLN A 85 -8.44 10.22 8.03
CA GLN A 85 -9.11 10.49 9.29
C GLN A 85 -8.16 11.01 10.38
N LYS A 86 -6.88 10.72 10.28
CA LYS A 86 -5.82 11.20 11.17
C LYS A 86 -5.11 12.45 10.66
N GLY A 87 -5.56 13.01 9.54
CA GLY A 87 -4.92 14.17 8.93
C GLY A 87 -3.56 13.87 8.28
N ILE A 88 -3.27 12.58 7.99
CA ILE A 88 -2.04 12.16 7.33
C ILE A 88 -2.26 12.20 5.82
N GLU A 89 -1.46 12.99 5.13
CA GLU A 89 -1.50 13.05 3.67
C GLU A 89 -1.05 11.72 3.07
N SER A 90 -1.90 11.12 2.25
CA SER A 90 -1.61 9.87 1.57
C SER A 90 -2.37 9.78 0.24
N ARG A 91 -1.85 8.99 -0.70
CA ARG A 91 -2.49 8.73 -1.98
C ARG A 91 -2.21 7.34 -2.48
N ILE A 92 -3.15 6.80 -3.24
CA ILE A 92 -3.02 5.50 -3.89
C ILE A 92 -2.22 5.69 -5.16
N VAL A 93 -1.24 4.83 -5.34
CA VAL A 93 -0.43 4.70 -6.55
C VAL A 93 -0.59 3.29 -7.09
N SER A 94 -1.18 3.18 -8.25
CA SER A 94 -1.29 1.90 -8.96
C SER A 94 -0.25 1.83 -10.07
N PHE A 95 0.10 0.63 -10.46
CA PHE A 95 0.98 0.37 -11.59
C PHE A 95 0.34 -0.65 -12.53
N LEU A 96 0.64 -0.51 -13.81
CA LEU A 96 0.32 -1.51 -14.82
C LEU A 96 1.58 -2.25 -15.25
N THR A 97 1.43 -3.54 -15.51
CA THR A 97 2.41 -4.30 -16.29
C THR A 97 2.15 -4.13 -17.78
N MET A 98 3.23 -4.00 -18.57
CA MET A 98 3.16 -3.95 -20.04
C MET A 98 3.41 -5.31 -20.68
N GLU A 99 3.79 -6.30 -19.92
CA GLU A 99 3.97 -7.66 -20.36
C GLU A 99 2.65 -8.40 -20.64
N GLN A 100 2.72 -9.68 -20.93
CA GLN A 100 1.52 -10.50 -21.11
C GLN A 100 0.72 -10.54 -19.83
N TRP A 101 -0.55 -10.16 -19.92
CA TRP A 101 -1.44 -10.14 -18.79
C TRP A 101 -1.99 -11.53 -18.48
N ASN A 102 -2.15 -11.77 -17.20
CA ASN A 102 -2.81 -12.97 -16.71
C ASN A 102 -3.95 -12.56 -15.73
N ALA A 103 -4.65 -13.53 -15.17
CA ALA A 103 -5.76 -13.27 -14.26
C ALA A 103 -5.33 -12.67 -12.90
N TYR A 104 -4.04 -12.68 -12.59
CA TYR A 104 -3.53 -12.40 -11.23
C TYR A 104 -2.59 -11.19 -11.14
N ASP A 105 -1.79 -10.92 -12.20
CA ASP A 105 -0.66 -9.99 -12.11
C ASP A 105 -0.67 -8.95 -13.23
N ASN A 106 -1.76 -8.19 -13.35
CA ASN A 106 -1.85 -7.14 -14.37
C ASN A 106 -1.32 -5.78 -13.89
N GLY A 107 -0.75 -5.76 -12.71
CA GLY A 107 -0.19 -4.61 -12.03
C GLY A 107 -0.23 -4.77 -10.53
N HIS A 108 0.16 -3.74 -9.81
CA HIS A 108 0.14 -3.72 -8.35
C HIS A 108 -0.23 -2.34 -7.82
N THR A 109 -0.79 -2.31 -6.63
CA THR A 109 -1.20 -1.05 -6.00
C THR A 109 -0.42 -0.83 -4.72
N LEU A 110 0.17 0.33 -4.62
CA LEU A 110 0.98 0.81 -3.52
C LEU A 110 0.31 2.03 -2.85
N LEU A 111 0.86 2.46 -1.75
CA LEU A 111 0.42 3.65 -1.03
C LEU A 111 1.60 4.62 -0.89
N GLU A 112 1.44 5.86 -1.33
CA GLU A 112 2.35 6.93 -0.94
C GLU A 112 1.81 7.67 0.27
N VAL A 113 2.65 7.86 1.27
CA VAL A 113 2.35 8.58 2.50
C VAL A 113 3.37 9.67 2.71
N LYS A 114 2.91 10.84 3.15
CA LYS A 114 3.81 11.95 3.46
C LYS A 114 4.35 11.80 4.88
N VAL A 115 5.61 11.41 4.96
CA VAL A 115 6.36 11.22 6.20
C VAL A 115 7.36 12.36 6.34
N ASP A 116 7.30 13.13 7.41
CA ASP A 116 8.17 14.28 7.68
C ASP A 116 8.30 15.24 6.47
N GLY A 117 7.17 15.49 5.83
CA GLY A 117 7.07 16.38 4.67
C GLY A 117 7.51 15.77 3.33
N LYS A 118 7.96 14.51 3.30
CA LYS A 118 8.40 13.81 2.11
C LYS A 118 7.44 12.67 1.75
N TRP A 119 7.18 12.49 0.47
CA TRP A 119 6.46 11.33 -0.02
C TRP A 119 7.32 10.08 0.06
N THR A 120 6.78 9.03 0.67
CA THR A 120 7.42 7.72 0.81
C THR A 120 6.46 6.64 0.33
N LEU A 121 6.96 5.70 -0.43
CA LEU A 121 6.18 4.64 -1.08
C LEU A 121 6.17 3.36 -0.25
N PHE A 122 4.98 2.85 0.02
CA PHE A 122 4.74 1.65 0.81
C PHE A 122 3.96 0.60 0.04
N ASP A 123 4.38 -0.64 0.15
CA ASP A 123 3.61 -1.80 -0.22
C ASP A 123 2.98 -2.43 1.02
N ILE A 124 1.74 -2.09 1.25
CA ILE A 124 1.02 -2.57 2.42
C ILE A 124 0.66 -4.05 2.28
N ASP A 125 0.37 -4.47 1.06
CA ASP A 125 -0.01 -5.85 0.76
C ASP A 125 1.14 -6.83 1.06
N ASN A 126 2.37 -6.42 0.79
CA ASN A 126 3.58 -7.21 1.02
C ASN A 126 4.41 -6.74 2.25
N ASN A 127 3.85 -5.87 3.07
CA ASN A 127 4.49 -5.38 4.30
C ASN A 127 5.89 -4.78 4.06
N ARG A 128 6.03 -3.91 3.06
CA ARG A 128 7.33 -3.35 2.66
C ARG A 128 7.28 -1.87 2.35
N TYR A 129 8.46 -1.26 2.37
CA TYR A 129 8.73 0.02 1.72
C TYR A 129 9.98 -0.08 0.87
N PHE A 130 10.22 0.92 0.05
CA PHE A 130 11.26 0.90 -0.96
C PHE A 130 12.37 1.88 -0.60
N MET A 131 13.62 1.44 -0.73
CA MET A 131 14.82 2.26 -0.55
C MET A 131 15.68 2.21 -1.81
N TYR A 132 16.14 3.36 -2.26
CA TYR A 132 17.12 3.47 -3.33
C TYR A 132 18.29 4.32 -2.86
N LYS A 133 19.51 3.80 -2.94
CA LYS A 133 20.73 4.49 -2.47
C LYS A 133 20.59 5.05 -1.05
N ASN A 134 20.04 4.24 -0.14
CA ASN A 134 19.79 4.58 1.28
C ASN A 134 18.81 5.74 1.52
N LYS A 135 17.92 6.01 0.58
CA LYS A 135 16.80 6.96 0.74
C LYS A 135 15.49 6.26 0.47
N GLU A 136 14.45 6.63 1.22
CA GLU A 136 13.10 6.18 0.94
C GLU A 136 12.69 6.66 -0.46
N MET A 137 12.13 5.73 -1.24
CA MET A 137 11.62 6.01 -2.57
C MET A 137 10.23 6.61 -2.52
N ASN A 138 9.95 7.43 -3.50
CA ASN A 138 8.60 7.83 -3.89
C ASN A 138 8.32 7.42 -5.34
N LEU A 139 7.10 7.62 -5.80
CA LEU A 139 6.72 7.25 -7.17
C LEU A 139 7.59 7.90 -8.23
N ARG A 140 8.04 9.13 -8.01
CA ARG A 140 8.85 9.87 -8.98
C ARG A 140 10.16 9.17 -9.30
N ASP A 141 10.73 8.44 -8.33
CA ASP A 141 11.99 7.73 -8.54
C ASP A 141 11.87 6.65 -9.63
N PHE A 142 10.66 6.14 -9.89
CA PHE A 142 10.42 5.19 -10.99
C PHE A 142 10.47 5.82 -12.39
N PHE A 143 10.45 7.14 -12.47
CA PHE A 143 10.64 7.84 -13.75
C PHE A 143 12.10 8.00 -14.13
N GLU A 144 12.99 7.87 -13.20
CA GLU A 144 14.42 7.88 -13.44
C GLU A 144 14.89 6.52 -14.00
N ASP A 145 16.08 6.49 -14.56
CA ASP A 145 16.69 5.22 -14.98
C ASP A 145 17.34 4.55 -13.76
N ILE A 146 16.47 3.99 -12.93
CA ILE A 146 16.90 3.28 -11.73
C ILE A 146 17.48 1.91 -12.08
N ASN A 147 18.60 1.61 -11.47
CA ASN A 147 19.06 0.24 -11.44
C ASN A 147 18.29 -0.54 -10.36
N TRP A 148 17.47 -1.47 -10.78
CA TRP A 148 16.68 -2.30 -9.89
C TRP A 148 17.51 -3.09 -8.87
N ASP A 149 18.79 -3.34 -9.18
CA ASP A 149 19.68 -4.04 -8.25
C ASP A 149 20.08 -3.18 -7.03
N ASP A 150 19.96 -1.85 -7.16
CA ASP A 150 20.20 -0.91 -6.07
C ASP A 150 18.95 -0.63 -5.22
N ILE A 151 17.78 -1.21 -5.58
CA ILE A 151 16.57 -1.08 -4.79
C ILE A 151 16.57 -2.14 -3.68
N ASN A 152 16.38 -1.68 -2.46
CA ASN A 152 16.15 -2.52 -1.29
C ASN A 152 14.66 -2.50 -0.93
N PHE A 153 14.06 -3.68 -0.86
CA PHE A 153 12.68 -3.90 -0.42
C PHE A 153 12.71 -4.21 1.07
N VAL A 154 12.54 -3.18 1.88
CA VAL A 154 12.70 -3.27 3.33
C VAL A 154 11.38 -3.66 3.96
N PHE A 155 11.38 -4.67 4.83
CA PHE A 155 10.19 -4.97 5.62
C PHE A 155 9.85 -3.79 6.52
N LEU A 156 8.56 -3.47 6.58
CA LEU A 156 8.05 -2.64 7.64
C LEU A 156 8.32 -3.40 8.95
N SER A 157 9.24 -2.92 9.75
CA SER A 157 9.53 -3.50 11.05
C SER A 157 9.34 -2.43 12.13
N SER A 158 8.78 -2.81 13.25
CA SER A 158 9.21 -2.24 14.52
C SER A 158 10.58 -2.85 14.81
N ASP A 159 11.40 -2.29 15.64
CA ASP A 159 12.77 -2.74 15.94
C ASP A 159 12.93 -4.25 16.28
N GLU A 160 11.84 -5.00 16.27
CA GLU A 160 11.77 -6.43 16.48
C GLU A 160 11.29 -7.10 15.18
N ASN A 161 11.94 -8.18 14.79
CA ASN A 161 11.60 -8.98 13.62
C ASN A 161 10.09 -9.28 13.60
N PRO A 162 9.37 -8.94 12.54
CA PRO A 162 7.97 -9.31 12.43
C PRO A 162 7.90 -10.85 12.48
N ASP A 163 7.11 -11.35 13.41
CA ASP A 163 6.80 -12.77 13.45
C ASP A 163 5.94 -13.11 12.23
N THR A 164 6.59 -13.61 11.19
CA THR A 164 5.94 -13.97 9.94
C THR A 164 5.01 -15.20 10.07
N GLN A 165 4.97 -15.84 11.23
CA GLN A 165 4.18 -17.06 11.44
C GLN A 165 2.70 -16.81 11.72
N SER A 166 2.28 -15.59 11.94
CA SER A 166 0.89 -15.28 12.30
C SER A 166 -0.10 -15.23 11.14
N PHE A 167 0.29 -15.53 9.94
CA PHE A 167 -0.54 -15.46 8.73
C PHE A 167 -1.59 -16.57 8.58
N SER A 168 -1.76 -17.45 9.55
CA SER A 168 -2.49 -18.70 9.36
C SER A 168 -3.94 -18.74 9.82
N SER A 169 -4.54 -17.68 10.30
CA SER A 169 -5.76 -17.83 11.11
C SER A 169 -7.09 -18.04 10.37
N ASP A 170 -7.19 -17.74 9.08
CA ASP A 170 -8.49 -17.78 8.39
C ASP A 170 -8.72 -18.98 7.47
N GLY A 171 -7.84 -19.99 7.49
CA GLY A 171 -7.99 -21.19 6.66
C GLY A 171 -7.87 -20.92 5.16
N ILE A 172 -7.45 -19.74 4.76
CA ILE A 172 -7.21 -19.39 3.37
C ILE A 172 -5.71 -19.57 3.12
N ASN A 173 -5.40 -20.45 2.20
CA ASN A 173 -4.04 -20.81 1.85
C ASN A 173 -3.41 -19.73 0.97
N TYR A 174 -2.95 -18.63 1.58
CA TYR A 174 -2.20 -17.58 0.87
C TYR A 174 -0.73 -17.89 0.66
N TYR A 175 -0.26 -18.96 1.28
CA TYR A 175 1.15 -19.34 1.26
C TYR A 175 1.71 -19.57 -0.14
N GLY A 176 0.93 -20.11 -1.06
CA GLY A 176 1.43 -20.39 -2.40
C GLY A 176 1.79 -19.12 -3.19
N VAL A 177 1.02 -18.04 -3.04
CA VAL A 177 1.29 -16.77 -3.69
C VAL A 177 2.38 -16.03 -2.94
N ALA A 178 2.35 -16.02 -1.61
CA ALA A 178 3.36 -15.40 -0.78
C ALA A 178 4.73 -16.05 -1.00
N ASP A 179 4.81 -17.38 -0.98
CA ASP A 179 6.06 -18.11 -1.23
C ASP A 179 6.63 -17.80 -2.62
N PHE A 180 5.81 -17.72 -3.64
CA PHE A 180 6.24 -17.35 -4.98
C PHE A 180 6.79 -15.91 -5.02
N ILE A 181 6.10 -14.96 -4.41
CA ILE A 181 6.53 -13.56 -4.33
C ILE A 181 7.82 -13.44 -3.52
N TYR A 182 7.92 -14.14 -2.40
CA TYR A 182 9.09 -14.04 -1.52
C TYR A 182 10.33 -14.73 -2.09
N SER A 183 10.20 -15.74 -2.95
CA SER A 183 11.34 -16.39 -3.59
C SER A 183 12.07 -15.49 -4.59
N ASP A 184 11.35 -14.57 -5.27
CA ASP A 184 11.95 -13.62 -6.21
C ASP A 184 11.12 -12.31 -6.29
N ILE A 185 11.03 -11.62 -5.18
CA ILE A 185 10.25 -10.39 -5.04
C ILE A 185 10.71 -9.30 -6.01
N LYS A 186 12.01 -9.24 -6.31
CA LYS A 186 12.58 -8.23 -7.20
C LYS A 186 12.09 -8.43 -8.63
N THR A 187 12.13 -9.64 -9.15
CA THR A 187 11.63 -9.96 -10.50
C THR A 187 10.12 -9.71 -10.58
N TRP A 188 9.38 -10.06 -9.54
CA TRP A 188 7.96 -9.77 -9.49
C TRP A 188 7.69 -8.25 -9.53
N TYR A 189 8.36 -7.43 -8.72
CA TYR A 189 8.19 -5.98 -8.76
C TYR A 189 8.60 -5.36 -10.09
N LYS A 190 9.69 -5.80 -10.71
CA LYS A 190 10.09 -5.35 -12.06
C LYS A 190 8.96 -5.53 -13.08
N ARG A 191 8.18 -6.61 -12.92
CA ARG A 191 7.08 -6.93 -13.81
C ARG A 191 5.83 -6.09 -13.51
N VAL A 192 5.45 -5.95 -12.26
CA VAL A 192 4.16 -5.33 -11.89
C VAL A 192 4.22 -3.83 -11.66
N LEU A 193 5.41 -3.22 -11.55
CA LEU A 193 5.60 -1.79 -11.31
C LEU A 193 6.17 -1.07 -12.56
N GLN A 194 5.51 -1.19 -13.71
CA GLN A 194 6.06 -0.64 -14.97
C GLN A 194 5.49 0.74 -15.30
N ILE A 195 4.19 0.92 -15.29
CA ILE A 195 3.55 2.20 -15.63
C ILE A 195 2.79 2.72 -14.42
N PRO A 196 3.24 3.82 -13.82
CA PRO A 196 2.59 4.39 -12.65
C PRO A 196 1.31 5.15 -12.99
N ILE A 197 0.34 5.00 -12.10
CA ILE A 197 -0.99 5.59 -12.19
C ILE A 197 -1.34 6.24 -10.86
N ILE A 198 -1.82 7.47 -10.88
CA ILE A 198 -2.46 8.10 -9.73
C ILE A 198 -3.94 8.28 -10.00
N LEU A 199 -4.77 7.83 -9.05
CA LEU A 199 -6.19 8.13 -9.00
C LEU A 199 -6.42 9.28 -8.02
N GLU A 200 -6.90 10.42 -8.53
CA GLU A 200 -7.20 11.60 -7.73
C GLU A 200 -8.54 12.22 -8.16
N ASN A 201 -9.45 12.41 -7.22
CA ASN A 201 -10.76 13.03 -7.47
C ASN A 201 -11.55 12.38 -8.63
N GLY A 202 -11.50 11.06 -8.72
CA GLY A 202 -12.16 10.28 -9.77
C GLY A 202 -11.49 10.36 -11.16
N ARG A 203 -10.34 11.01 -11.26
CA ARG A 203 -9.54 11.08 -12.50
C ARG A 203 -8.32 10.20 -12.41
N ILE A 204 -8.00 9.56 -13.52
CA ILE A 204 -6.84 8.69 -13.66
C ILE A 204 -5.76 9.48 -14.39
N TYR A 205 -4.60 9.60 -13.76
CA TYR A 205 -3.42 10.28 -14.31
C TYR A 205 -2.32 9.27 -14.53
N ILE A 206 -1.78 9.24 -15.73
CA ILE A 206 -0.75 8.27 -16.13
C ILE A 206 0.41 9.03 -16.75
N ALA A 207 1.61 8.80 -16.24
CA ALA A 207 2.83 9.28 -16.86
C ALA A 207 3.48 8.17 -17.69
N LEU A 208 3.74 8.45 -18.96
CA LEU A 208 4.41 7.51 -19.87
C LEU A 208 5.80 8.00 -20.22
N LYS A 209 6.81 7.17 -19.93
CA LYS A 209 8.17 7.35 -20.50
C LYS A 209 8.19 7.09 -22.00
N ASP A 210 7.39 6.12 -22.45
CA ASP A 210 7.38 5.65 -23.82
C ASP A 210 5.95 5.70 -24.37
N THR A 211 5.80 6.46 -25.43
CA THR A 211 4.52 6.65 -26.12
C THR A 211 4.01 5.40 -26.82
N GLN A 212 4.86 4.41 -27.09
CA GLN A 212 4.45 3.12 -27.70
C GLN A 212 3.37 2.40 -26.90
N TYR A 213 3.32 2.62 -25.59
CA TYR A 213 2.32 1.98 -24.72
C TYR A 213 0.99 2.75 -24.63
N LYS A 214 0.90 3.93 -25.24
CA LYS A 214 -0.25 4.82 -25.08
C LYS A 214 -1.57 4.16 -25.46
N ASP A 215 -1.64 3.53 -26.62
CA ASP A 215 -2.89 2.92 -27.10
C ASP A 215 -3.31 1.76 -26.22
N ARG A 216 -2.36 0.97 -25.73
CA ARG A 216 -2.64 -0.13 -24.81
C ARG A 216 -3.15 0.36 -23.46
N VAL A 217 -2.55 1.42 -22.92
CA VAL A 217 -2.99 2.04 -21.67
C VAL A 217 -4.38 2.63 -21.83
N LEU A 218 -4.68 3.32 -22.92
CA LEU A 218 -5.99 3.88 -23.20
C LEU A 218 -7.06 2.82 -23.47
N ALA A 219 -6.69 1.67 -24.01
CA ALA A 219 -7.62 0.53 -24.12
C ALA A 219 -8.06 0.02 -22.74
N TYR A 220 -7.22 0.15 -21.75
CA TYR A 220 -7.51 -0.26 -20.37
C TYR A 220 -8.19 0.85 -19.56
N TYR A 221 -7.71 2.07 -19.73
CA TYR A 221 -8.22 3.27 -19.08
C TYR A 221 -8.58 4.33 -20.12
N PRO A 222 -9.73 4.20 -20.80
CA PRO A 222 -10.08 5.08 -21.92
C PRO A 222 -10.23 6.55 -21.53
N ASN A 223 -10.48 6.83 -20.25
CA ASN A 223 -10.64 8.18 -19.73
C ASN A 223 -9.40 8.69 -18.98
N ALA A 224 -8.26 8.02 -19.10
CA ALA A 224 -7.04 8.43 -18.44
C ALA A 224 -6.46 9.71 -19.07
N LEU A 225 -5.94 10.57 -18.22
CA LEU A 225 -5.15 11.73 -18.62
C LEU A 225 -3.68 11.30 -18.73
N ILE A 226 -3.23 11.14 -19.97
CA ILE A 226 -1.81 10.86 -20.25
C ILE A 226 -1.03 12.17 -20.12
N MET A 227 0.02 12.14 -19.33
CA MET A 227 0.89 13.28 -19.05
C MET A 227 2.33 12.94 -19.41
N THR A 228 3.10 13.95 -19.71
CA THR A 228 4.55 13.84 -19.67
C THR A 228 5.02 13.67 -18.23
N ILE A 229 6.23 13.15 -18.03
CA ILE A 229 6.82 13.01 -16.69
C ILE A 229 6.90 14.37 -16.00
N ASP A 230 7.27 15.42 -16.73
CA ASP A 230 7.40 16.78 -16.20
C ASP A 230 6.06 17.34 -15.71
N GLU A 231 5.00 17.20 -16.51
CA GLU A 231 3.65 17.61 -16.10
C GLU A 231 3.16 16.84 -14.89
N PHE A 232 3.45 15.56 -14.83
CA PHE A 232 3.10 14.71 -13.71
C PHE A 232 3.84 15.13 -12.43
N ASN A 233 5.16 15.32 -12.53
CA ASN A 233 5.98 15.77 -11.40
C ASN A 233 5.53 17.14 -10.89
N LYS A 234 5.28 18.09 -11.80
CA LYS A 234 4.77 19.41 -11.44
C LYS A 234 3.43 19.33 -10.72
N LYS A 235 2.52 18.50 -11.21
CA LYS A 235 1.19 18.34 -10.61
C LYS A 235 1.24 17.72 -9.22
N PHE A 236 1.97 16.61 -9.07
CA PHE A 236 1.88 15.77 -7.88
C PHE A 236 2.98 16.02 -6.84
N TYR A 237 4.07 16.68 -7.21
CA TYR A 237 5.19 16.95 -6.31
C TYR A 237 5.53 18.44 -6.17
N GLY A 238 4.86 19.30 -6.92
CA GLY A 238 4.98 20.76 -6.76
C GLY A 238 6.32 21.34 -7.21
N GLU A 239 7.15 20.58 -7.91
CA GLU A 239 8.45 21.06 -8.35
C GLU A 239 8.35 21.91 -9.60
N LYS A 240 9.00 23.09 -9.53
CA LYS A 240 9.41 23.79 -10.74
C LYS A 240 10.65 23.09 -11.27
N ILE A 241 10.58 22.65 -12.50
CA ILE A 241 11.73 22.20 -13.29
C ILE A 241 12.70 23.36 -13.47
#